data_09e52ca5050c183fb8bc50ecae81519d
#
_entry.id   09e52ca5050c183fb8bc50ecae81519d
#
_cell.length_a   1.000
_cell.length_b   1.000
_cell.length_c   1.000
_cell.angle_alpha   90.00
_cell.angle_beta   90.00
_cell.angle_gamma   90.00
#
_symmetry.space_group_name_H-M   'P 1'
#
loop_
_entity.id
_entity.type
_entity.pdbx_description
1 polymer ?
#
loop_
_entity_poly.entity_id
_entity_poly.type
_entity_poly.pdbx_seq_one_letter_code
_entity_poly.pdbx_strand_id
1 'polypeptide(L)'
;LILAGRGWGKTRTGAQDIALYALRNPNTISAVIAPTFGDLRRVCFQGNSGLISIIPKDCYSTEFGTYGYSSTICEIRLSNGSKIVGYAAHNPDRLRGSQFHRAWCDELCAWEYPEAFDQLMFGLRLGDDPQCIITTTPKPTSLLKGLLDREDVVITKGNTFENEANLATSALEMMRSRYEGTTLGRQELYAEVLDDIEGALWSNKLIDEARLPYDTERELTQIIVAIDPAVTSNENSDETGIVVVGKDTNNEYYVLEDLSGKHSADNWGKIAVRAYYEWEADRIVAEVNNGGDLVERLIRTIDINVPYRSVRASRGKMVRAEPIAALYEQRRVHHIGVFEELETQMCTYTGQNKPSPDRLDALVWGLSELSKSHGQVNWRIS
;
A
#
# COMPACT_ATOMS: atom_id res chain seq x y z
N LEU A 1 15.41 8.28 -10.76
CA LEU A 1 14.65 7.33 -9.95
C LEU A 1 13.35 6.97 -10.65
N ILE A 2 13.13 5.70 -10.94
CA ILE A 2 11.91 5.16 -11.54
C ILE A 2 11.14 4.40 -10.47
N LEU A 3 10.00 4.94 -10.08
CA LEU A 3 9.04 4.31 -9.18
C LEU A 3 7.89 3.77 -10.02
N ALA A 4 7.81 2.46 -10.20
CA ALA A 4 6.78 1.91 -11.06
C ALA A 4 6.27 0.55 -10.57
N GLY A 5 5.02 0.25 -10.95
CA GLY A 5 4.35 -1.00 -10.62
C GLY A 5 4.98 -2.22 -11.29
N ARG A 6 4.56 -3.41 -10.87
CA ARG A 6 5.01 -4.67 -11.48
C ARG A 6 4.61 -4.74 -12.96
N GLY A 7 5.53 -5.23 -13.79
CA GLY A 7 5.27 -5.37 -15.22
C GLY A 7 5.36 -4.08 -16.03
N TRP A 8 5.59 -2.90 -15.40
CA TRP A 8 5.75 -1.62 -16.13
C TRP A 8 6.97 -1.59 -17.07
N GLY A 9 8.01 -2.37 -16.79
CA GLY A 9 9.22 -2.41 -17.61
C GLY A 9 10.47 -1.84 -16.92
N LYS A 10 10.46 -1.66 -15.60
CA LYS A 10 11.59 -1.13 -14.80
C LYS A 10 12.95 -1.75 -15.17
N THR A 11 13.03 -3.08 -15.05
CA THR A 11 14.27 -3.83 -15.32
C THR A 11 14.74 -3.63 -16.78
N ARG A 12 13.81 -3.63 -17.74
CA ARG A 12 14.13 -3.39 -19.16
C ARG A 12 14.70 -1.99 -19.37
N THR A 13 14.12 -0.98 -18.72
CA THR A 13 14.58 0.41 -18.81
C THR A 13 15.99 0.56 -18.23
N GLY A 14 16.25 0.02 -17.04
CA GLY A 14 17.58 0.05 -16.41
C GLY A 14 18.64 -0.67 -17.26
N ALA A 15 18.31 -1.86 -17.76
CA ALA A 15 19.22 -2.63 -18.62
C ALA A 15 19.49 -1.93 -19.95
N GLN A 16 18.50 -1.28 -20.57
CA GLN A 16 18.69 -0.50 -21.80
C GLN A 16 19.57 0.74 -21.56
N ASP A 17 19.39 1.46 -20.47
CA ASP A 17 20.21 2.62 -20.14
C ASP A 17 21.70 2.23 -20.04
N ILE A 18 22.01 1.18 -19.26
CA ILE A 18 23.38 0.68 -19.10
C ILE A 18 23.97 0.17 -20.41
N ALA A 19 23.20 -0.63 -21.15
CA ALA A 19 23.67 -1.18 -22.43
C ALA A 19 23.97 -0.10 -23.45
N LEU A 20 23.06 0.87 -23.62
CA LEU A 20 23.24 1.99 -24.55
C LEU A 20 24.41 2.89 -24.16
N TYR A 21 24.57 3.16 -22.87
CA TYR A 21 25.70 3.96 -22.37
C TYR A 21 27.03 3.25 -22.68
N ALA A 22 27.16 1.96 -22.32
CA ALA A 22 28.39 1.21 -22.54
C ALA A 22 28.74 1.02 -24.02
N LEU A 23 27.71 0.85 -24.89
CA LEU A 23 27.91 0.71 -26.34
C LEU A 23 28.35 2.03 -27.00
N ARG A 24 27.83 3.17 -26.55
CA ARG A 24 28.11 4.48 -27.13
C ARG A 24 29.42 5.12 -26.62
N ASN A 25 29.86 4.73 -25.42
CA ASN A 25 31.02 5.32 -24.76
C ASN A 25 32.09 4.24 -24.57
N PRO A 26 33.12 4.19 -25.43
CA PRO A 26 34.20 3.21 -25.34
C PRO A 26 35.03 3.33 -24.04
N ASN A 27 35.56 2.22 -23.56
CA ASN A 27 36.45 2.14 -22.38
C ASN A 27 35.77 2.60 -21.08
N THR A 28 34.45 2.52 -20.97
CA THR A 28 33.71 2.88 -19.74
C THR A 28 33.47 1.66 -18.85
N ILE A 29 33.24 1.93 -17.57
CA ILE A 29 32.90 0.92 -16.57
C ILE A 29 31.52 1.30 -15.99
N SER A 30 30.57 0.41 -16.17
CA SER A 30 29.22 0.56 -15.61
C SER A 30 28.97 -0.48 -14.50
N ALA A 31 28.29 -0.08 -13.42
CA ALA A 31 27.89 -0.97 -12.35
C ALA A 31 26.40 -1.34 -12.47
N VAL A 32 26.06 -2.57 -12.15
CA VAL A 32 24.67 -3.04 -11.96
C VAL A 32 24.57 -3.64 -10.57
N ILE A 33 23.67 -3.12 -9.76
CA ILE A 33 23.46 -3.57 -8.39
C ILE A 33 22.05 -4.09 -8.22
N ALA A 34 21.92 -5.30 -7.69
CA ALA A 34 20.64 -5.93 -7.38
C ALA A 34 20.63 -6.42 -5.92
N PRO A 35 19.47 -6.73 -5.33
CA PRO A 35 19.35 -7.15 -3.93
C PRO A 35 20.29 -8.33 -3.61
N THR A 36 20.23 -9.37 -4.42
CA THR A 36 21.06 -10.58 -4.25
C THR A 36 21.84 -10.92 -5.52
N PHE A 37 22.86 -11.76 -5.39
CA PHE A 37 23.60 -12.27 -6.56
C PHE A 37 22.71 -13.14 -7.47
N GLY A 38 21.70 -13.80 -6.89
CA GLY A 38 20.72 -14.57 -7.65
C GLY A 38 19.85 -13.68 -8.53
N ASP A 39 19.36 -12.56 -8.02
CA ASP A 39 18.57 -11.57 -8.76
C ASP A 39 19.44 -10.88 -9.81
N LEU A 40 20.64 -10.46 -9.44
CA LEU A 40 21.60 -9.89 -10.37
C LEU A 40 21.76 -10.77 -11.60
N ARG A 41 22.10 -12.05 -11.40
CA ARG A 41 22.35 -12.99 -12.50
C ARG A 41 21.10 -13.33 -13.30
N ARG A 42 20.00 -13.73 -12.62
CA ARG A 42 18.80 -14.25 -13.28
C ARG A 42 17.90 -13.15 -13.86
N VAL A 43 17.90 -11.97 -13.26
CA VAL A 43 17.03 -10.86 -13.67
C VAL A 43 17.81 -9.83 -14.49
N CYS A 44 18.83 -9.20 -13.89
CA CYS A 44 19.53 -8.08 -14.53
C CYS A 44 20.40 -8.49 -15.70
N PHE A 45 21.03 -9.67 -15.64
CA PHE A 45 21.94 -10.14 -16.74
C PHE A 45 21.24 -11.10 -17.69
N GLN A 46 20.74 -12.26 -17.22
CA GLN A 46 20.25 -13.36 -18.06
C GLN A 46 18.73 -13.31 -18.30
N GLY A 47 17.96 -12.48 -17.59
CA GLY A 47 16.53 -12.39 -17.73
C GLY A 47 16.09 -11.91 -19.11
N ASN A 48 14.84 -12.18 -19.48
CA ASN A 48 14.25 -11.76 -20.77
C ASN A 48 14.30 -10.22 -20.96
N SER A 49 14.30 -9.46 -19.87
CA SER A 49 14.45 -8.00 -19.85
C SER A 49 15.86 -7.55 -19.47
N GLY A 50 16.80 -8.48 -19.29
CA GLY A 50 18.16 -8.21 -18.83
C GLY A 50 19.14 -7.86 -19.95
N LEU A 51 20.35 -7.55 -19.55
CA LEU A 51 21.42 -7.05 -20.44
C LEU A 51 21.73 -7.97 -21.62
N ILE A 52 21.80 -9.29 -21.41
CA ILE A 52 22.14 -10.25 -22.46
C ILE A 52 21.07 -10.29 -23.56
N SER A 53 19.82 -10.00 -23.23
CA SER A 53 18.75 -9.94 -24.23
C SER A 53 18.75 -8.63 -25.04
N ILE A 54 19.51 -7.62 -24.60
CA ILE A 54 19.51 -6.27 -25.18
C ILE A 54 20.76 -6.04 -26.01
N ILE A 55 21.92 -6.46 -25.52
CA ILE A 55 23.20 -6.21 -26.16
C ILE A 55 23.35 -7.12 -27.39
N PRO A 56 23.57 -6.57 -28.61
CA PRO A 56 23.81 -7.37 -29.81
C PRO A 56 25.04 -8.28 -29.66
N LYS A 57 24.96 -9.48 -30.22
CA LYS A 57 26.01 -10.51 -30.08
C LYS A 57 27.38 -10.09 -30.62
N ASP A 58 27.39 -9.32 -31.67
CA ASP A 58 28.59 -8.79 -32.32
C ASP A 58 29.30 -7.69 -31.53
N CYS A 59 28.66 -7.15 -30.51
CA CYS A 59 29.21 -6.13 -29.62
C CYS A 59 30.03 -6.70 -28.46
N TYR A 60 30.00 -8.01 -28.23
CA TYR A 60 30.73 -8.64 -27.14
C TYR A 60 32.22 -8.84 -27.47
N SER A 61 33.09 -8.76 -26.45
CA SER A 61 34.47 -9.15 -26.57
C SER A 61 34.61 -10.65 -26.79
N THR A 62 35.45 -11.07 -27.72
CA THR A 62 35.76 -12.48 -27.99
C THR A 62 36.79 -13.06 -27.06
N GLU A 63 37.48 -12.22 -26.29
CA GLU A 63 38.63 -12.57 -25.43
C GLU A 63 38.27 -12.83 -23.96
N PHE A 64 36.97 -12.73 -23.62
CA PHE A 64 36.50 -12.85 -22.23
C PHE A 64 35.30 -13.77 -22.09
N GLY A 65 35.39 -14.73 -21.18
CA GLY A 65 34.30 -15.63 -20.82
C GLY A 65 33.72 -16.38 -21.99
N THR A 66 32.41 -16.70 -21.91
CA THR A 66 31.68 -17.27 -23.04
C THR A 66 30.98 -16.13 -23.79
N TYR A 67 31.53 -15.79 -24.96
CA TYR A 67 31.03 -14.67 -25.77
C TYR A 67 30.94 -13.34 -24.98
N GLY A 68 32.05 -12.94 -24.33
CA GLY A 68 32.14 -11.66 -23.63
C GLY A 68 31.36 -11.57 -22.32
N TYR A 69 30.82 -12.66 -21.81
CA TYR A 69 30.07 -12.73 -20.56
C TYR A 69 30.61 -13.80 -19.61
N SER A 70 30.75 -13.47 -18.33
CA SER A 70 31.05 -14.40 -17.24
C SER A 70 29.90 -14.42 -16.23
N SER A 71 29.19 -15.55 -16.19
CA SER A 71 28.06 -15.75 -15.23
C SER A 71 28.52 -15.95 -13.79
N THR A 72 29.79 -16.34 -13.59
CA THR A 72 30.36 -16.57 -12.25
C THR A 72 30.57 -15.28 -11.49
N ILE A 73 30.97 -14.21 -12.19
CA ILE A 73 31.24 -12.91 -11.58
C ILE A 73 30.24 -11.83 -12.06
N CYS A 74 29.27 -12.19 -12.90
CA CYS A 74 28.33 -11.24 -13.51
C CYS A 74 29.02 -10.04 -14.15
N GLU A 75 29.92 -10.31 -15.12
CA GLU A 75 30.65 -9.28 -15.87
C GLU A 75 30.46 -9.48 -17.37
N ILE A 76 30.14 -8.38 -18.06
CA ILE A 76 30.13 -8.29 -19.53
C ILE A 76 31.30 -7.41 -19.95
N ARG A 77 32.01 -7.85 -20.99
CA ARG A 77 33.03 -7.04 -21.71
C ARG A 77 32.59 -6.86 -23.15
N LEU A 78 32.66 -5.63 -23.60
CA LEU A 78 32.29 -5.26 -24.97
C LEU A 78 33.56 -5.09 -25.84
N SER A 79 33.38 -5.26 -27.15
CA SER A 79 34.45 -5.12 -28.15
C SER A 79 35.04 -3.71 -28.20
N ASN A 80 34.32 -2.69 -27.74
CA ASN A 80 34.78 -1.31 -27.64
C ASN A 80 35.60 -1.01 -26.34
N GLY A 81 35.92 -2.04 -25.54
CA GLY A 81 36.69 -1.93 -24.30
C GLY A 81 35.87 -1.64 -23.06
N SER A 82 34.58 -1.36 -23.20
CA SER A 82 33.69 -1.08 -22.04
C SER A 82 33.36 -2.36 -21.26
N LYS A 83 33.06 -2.19 -19.96
CA LYS A 83 32.72 -3.26 -19.01
C LYS A 83 31.44 -2.93 -18.28
N ILE A 84 30.61 -3.95 -18.07
CA ILE A 84 29.44 -3.89 -17.20
C ILE A 84 29.65 -4.91 -16.09
N VAL A 85 29.74 -4.45 -14.84
CA VAL A 85 30.11 -5.29 -13.69
C VAL A 85 28.95 -5.34 -12.71
N GLY A 86 28.60 -6.55 -12.29
CA GLY A 86 27.48 -6.79 -11.37
C GLY A 86 27.94 -6.88 -9.90
N TYR A 87 27.14 -6.31 -9.03
CA TYR A 87 27.31 -6.36 -7.57
C TYR A 87 25.99 -6.72 -6.89
N ALA A 88 26.09 -7.41 -5.77
CA ALA A 88 24.93 -7.69 -4.94
C ALA A 88 24.94 -6.78 -3.70
N ALA A 89 23.82 -6.12 -3.43
CA ALA A 89 23.69 -5.18 -2.33
C ALA A 89 23.89 -5.83 -0.95
N HIS A 90 23.61 -7.13 -0.83
CA HIS A 90 23.87 -7.87 0.42
C HIS A 90 25.38 -7.99 0.79
N ASN A 91 26.29 -7.52 -0.06
CA ASN A 91 27.71 -7.48 0.21
C ASN A 91 28.29 -6.10 -0.15
N PRO A 92 28.03 -5.05 0.65
CA PRO A 92 28.43 -3.67 0.37
C PRO A 92 29.95 -3.48 0.21
N ASP A 93 30.75 -4.29 0.93
CA ASP A 93 32.21 -4.19 0.90
C ASP A 93 32.82 -4.46 -0.47
N ARG A 94 32.14 -5.22 -1.34
CA ARG A 94 32.63 -5.47 -2.70
C ARG A 94 32.58 -4.23 -3.61
N LEU A 95 31.82 -3.22 -3.26
CA LEU A 95 31.75 -1.94 -3.97
C LEU A 95 32.93 -1.03 -3.62
N ARG A 96 33.59 -1.26 -2.47
CA ARG A 96 34.74 -0.45 -2.02
C ARG A 96 35.90 -0.54 -2.98
N GLY A 97 36.45 0.62 -3.31
CA GLY A 97 37.60 0.75 -4.22
C GLY A 97 37.26 0.66 -5.70
N SER A 98 36.05 0.29 -6.07
CA SER A 98 35.57 0.30 -7.45
C SER A 98 35.23 1.72 -7.91
N GLN A 99 35.36 1.97 -9.22
CA GLN A 99 35.03 3.28 -9.80
C GLN A 99 34.19 3.08 -11.08
N PHE A 100 33.16 3.91 -11.25
CA PHE A 100 32.17 3.76 -12.30
C PHE A 100 31.83 5.07 -13.00
N HIS A 101 31.48 4.98 -14.29
CA HIS A 101 30.95 6.08 -15.10
C HIS A 101 29.42 6.13 -15.04
N ARG A 102 28.78 4.96 -14.96
CA ARG A 102 27.33 4.80 -14.94
C ARG A 102 26.94 3.71 -13.96
N ALA A 103 25.77 3.82 -13.32
CA ALA A 103 25.27 2.78 -12.44
C ALA A 103 23.77 2.55 -12.63
N TRP A 104 23.35 1.31 -12.37
CA TRP A 104 21.94 0.92 -12.27
C TRP A 104 21.71 0.15 -10.97
N CYS A 105 20.80 0.67 -10.13
CA CYS A 105 20.32 0.04 -8.92
C CYS A 105 18.94 -0.56 -9.19
N ASP A 106 18.85 -1.89 -9.26
CA ASP A 106 17.57 -2.58 -9.45
C ASP A 106 16.95 -2.95 -8.12
N GLU A 107 15.63 -2.74 -8.01
CA GLU A 107 14.80 -2.99 -6.82
C GLU A 107 15.43 -2.43 -5.52
N LEU A 108 15.80 -1.14 -5.53
CA LEU A 108 16.48 -0.46 -4.40
C LEU A 108 15.76 -0.66 -3.07
N CYS A 109 14.42 -0.57 -3.05
CA CYS A 109 13.63 -0.74 -1.81
C CYS A 109 13.61 -2.19 -1.27
N ALA A 110 14.18 -3.15 -2.00
CA ALA A 110 14.35 -4.53 -1.55
C ALA A 110 15.75 -4.81 -0.97
N TRP A 111 16.63 -3.82 -0.90
CA TRP A 111 17.98 -4.01 -0.38
C TRP A 111 17.97 -4.13 1.14
N GLU A 112 18.58 -5.20 1.65
CA GLU A 112 18.73 -5.44 3.08
C GLU A 112 19.73 -4.48 3.72
N TYR A 113 20.79 -4.11 2.95
CA TYR A 113 21.88 -3.24 3.40
C TYR A 113 21.89 -1.95 2.57
N PRO A 114 21.19 -0.89 3.02
CA PRO A 114 21.10 0.37 2.29
C PRO A 114 22.45 1.09 2.14
N GLU A 115 23.43 0.81 3.00
CA GLU A 115 24.79 1.32 2.90
C GLU A 115 25.52 0.90 1.60
N ALA A 116 25.04 -0.12 0.90
CA ALA A 116 25.52 -0.46 -0.44
C ALA A 116 25.33 0.69 -1.43
N PHE A 117 24.27 1.49 -1.25
CA PHE A 117 24.03 2.68 -2.07
C PHE A 117 25.09 3.75 -1.81
N ASP A 118 25.45 4.01 -0.56
CA ASP A 118 26.50 4.97 -0.22
C ASP A 118 27.87 4.55 -0.80
N GLN A 119 28.22 3.25 -0.69
CA GLN A 119 29.45 2.71 -1.27
C GLN A 119 29.48 2.87 -2.80
N LEU A 120 28.35 2.66 -3.47
CA LEU A 120 28.22 2.89 -4.91
C LEU A 120 28.44 4.37 -5.24
N MET A 121 27.78 5.29 -4.51
CA MET A 121 27.89 6.73 -4.78
C MET A 121 29.31 7.25 -4.61
N PHE A 122 30.07 6.73 -3.65
CA PHE A 122 31.53 7.02 -3.55
C PHE A 122 32.32 6.53 -4.76
N GLY A 123 31.89 5.42 -5.38
CA GLY A 123 32.54 4.86 -6.58
C GLY A 123 32.09 5.51 -7.90
N LEU A 124 30.93 6.16 -7.93
CA LEU A 124 30.37 6.77 -9.14
C LEU A 124 30.99 8.15 -9.40
N ARG A 125 32.15 8.16 -9.98
CA ARG A 125 33.01 9.38 -10.12
C ARG A 125 33.89 9.42 -11.35
N LEU A 126 33.67 8.53 -12.33
CA LEU A 126 34.44 8.55 -13.58
C LEU A 126 33.68 9.28 -14.67
N GLY A 127 34.42 9.96 -15.56
CA GLY A 127 33.87 10.77 -16.64
C GLY A 127 33.36 12.14 -16.19
N ASP A 128 32.77 12.89 -17.12
CA ASP A 128 32.37 14.27 -16.90
C ASP A 128 30.93 14.36 -16.26
N ASP A 129 30.10 13.34 -16.46
CA ASP A 129 28.71 13.29 -15.97
C ASP A 129 28.35 11.88 -15.49
N PRO A 130 28.87 11.45 -14.32
CA PRO A 130 28.51 10.15 -13.75
C PRO A 130 27.05 10.16 -13.26
N GLN A 131 26.25 9.20 -13.72
CA GLN A 131 24.83 9.13 -13.39
C GLN A 131 24.42 7.74 -12.89
N CYS A 132 23.39 7.71 -12.02
CA CYS A 132 22.77 6.51 -11.50
C CYS A 132 21.30 6.45 -11.90
N ILE A 133 20.89 5.38 -12.59
CA ILE A 133 19.49 5.05 -12.74
C ILE A 133 19.06 4.11 -11.60
N ILE A 134 17.95 4.40 -10.97
CA ILE A 134 17.40 3.61 -9.87
C ILE A 134 16.02 3.12 -10.30
N THR A 135 15.79 1.82 -10.21
CA THR A 135 14.50 1.19 -10.50
C THR A 135 13.99 0.48 -9.25
N THR A 136 12.74 0.72 -8.88
CA THR A 136 12.15 0.04 -7.72
C THR A 136 10.62 0.09 -7.73
N THR A 137 9.99 -0.92 -7.15
CA THR A 137 8.64 -0.81 -6.63
C THR A 137 8.74 -0.09 -5.29
N PRO A 138 7.98 0.97 -5.03
CA PRO A 138 8.16 1.78 -3.84
C PRO A 138 7.80 1.00 -2.57
N LYS A 139 8.66 1.13 -1.56
CA LYS A 139 8.40 0.77 -0.17
C LYS A 139 8.88 1.93 0.71
N PRO A 140 8.24 2.22 1.84
CA PRO A 140 8.55 3.39 2.67
C PRO A 140 9.88 3.23 3.46
N THR A 141 10.98 2.93 2.75
CA THR A 141 12.30 2.83 3.35
C THR A 141 12.90 4.21 3.58
N SER A 142 13.74 4.36 4.60
CA SER A 142 14.45 5.62 4.87
C SER A 142 15.30 6.08 3.68
N LEU A 143 15.90 5.13 2.96
CA LEU A 143 16.69 5.43 1.75
C LEU A 143 15.81 6.02 0.64
N LEU A 144 14.63 5.44 0.38
CA LEU A 144 13.70 5.99 -0.63
C LEU A 144 13.22 7.38 -0.24
N LYS A 145 12.82 7.58 1.03
CA LYS A 145 12.38 8.90 1.52
C LYS A 145 13.47 9.95 1.33
N GLY A 146 14.69 9.64 1.72
CA GLY A 146 15.83 10.54 1.50
C GLY A 146 16.08 10.88 0.02
N LEU A 147 15.85 9.94 -0.90
CA LEU A 147 15.96 10.19 -2.33
C LEU A 147 14.82 11.04 -2.90
N LEU A 148 13.61 10.91 -2.36
CA LEU A 148 12.45 11.71 -2.79
C LEU A 148 12.59 13.20 -2.42
N ASP A 149 13.32 13.51 -1.37
CA ASP A 149 13.54 14.87 -0.88
C ASP A 149 14.72 15.59 -1.58
N ARG A 150 15.47 14.89 -2.44
CA ARG A 150 16.65 15.44 -3.11
C ARG A 150 16.30 16.19 -4.38
N GLU A 151 16.84 17.38 -4.56
CA GLU A 151 16.67 18.23 -5.76
C GLU A 151 17.40 17.69 -7.01
N ASP A 152 18.47 16.90 -6.83
CA ASP A 152 19.24 16.30 -7.93
C ASP A 152 18.68 14.96 -8.41
N VAL A 153 17.52 14.52 -7.88
CA VAL A 153 16.86 13.29 -8.27
C VAL A 153 15.64 13.57 -9.14
N VAL A 154 15.74 13.19 -10.41
CA VAL A 154 14.56 13.19 -11.31
C VAL A 154 13.72 11.96 -11.05
N ILE A 155 12.43 12.15 -10.75
CA ILE A 155 11.50 11.08 -10.40
C ILE A 155 10.56 10.81 -11.56
N THR A 156 10.51 9.57 -12.02
CA THR A 156 9.53 9.06 -12.98
C THR A 156 8.63 8.06 -12.27
N LYS A 157 7.31 8.24 -12.37
CA LYS A 157 6.32 7.31 -11.83
C LYS A 157 5.58 6.62 -12.96
N GLY A 158 5.16 5.37 -12.74
CA GLY A 158 4.37 4.63 -13.70
C GLY A 158 3.60 3.49 -13.04
N ASN A 159 2.38 3.24 -13.50
CA ASN A 159 1.56 2.14 -13.02
C ASN A 159 1.65 0.92 -13.97
N THR A 160 1.31 -0.26 -13.46
CA THR A 160 1.32 -1.52 -14.22
C THR A 160 0.53 -1.44 -15.53
N PHE A 161 -0.60 -0.75 -15.52
CA PHE A 161 -1.54 -0.71 -16.64
C PHE A 161 -1.07 0.19 -17.80
N GLU A 162 -0.10 1.06 -17.59
CA GLU A 162 0.54 1.82 -18.69
C GLU A 162 1.29 0.91 -19.68
N ASN A 163 1.62 -0.31 -19.26
CA ASN A 163 2.28 -1.32 -20.09
C ASN A 163 1.37 -2.50 -20.44
N GLU A 164 0.05 -2.35 -20.36
CA GLU A 164 -0.92 -3.44 -20.56
C GLU A 164 -0.77 -4.15 -21.92
N ALA A 165 -0.37 -3.41 -22.97
CA ALA A 165 -0.15 -3.96 -24.29
C ALA A 165 0.93 -5.07 -24.35
N ASN A 166 1.83 -5.11 -23.38
CA ASN A 166 2.92 -6.08 -23.26
C ASN A 166 2.68 -7.15 -22.19
N LEU A 167 1.51 -7.12 -21.53
CA LEU A 167 1.14 -8.05 -20.47
C LEU A 167 -0.01 -8.96 -20.93
N ALA A 168 -0.01 -10.20 -20.43
CA ALA A 168 -1.12 -11.12 -20.73
C ALA A 168 -2.42 -10.62 -20.11
N THR A 169 -3.51 -10.58 -20.88
CA THR A 169 -4.83 -10.11 -20.44
C THR A 169 -5.31 -10.83 -19.18
N SER A 170 -5.16 -12.14 -19.11
CA SER A 170 -5.53 -12.94 -17.93
C SER A 170 -4.73 -12.58 -16.68
N ALA A 171 -3.46 -12.18 -16.82
CA ALA A 171 -2.65 -11.72 -15.70
C ALA A 171 -3.12 -10.35 -15.20
N LEU A 172 -3.49 -9.43 -16.10
CA LEU A 172 -4.04 -8.13 -15.76
C LEU A 172 -5.40 -8.25 -15.06
N GLU A 173 -6.29 -9.10 -15.56
CA GLU A 173 -7.58 -9.37 -14.94
C GLU A 173 -7.42 -9.95 -13.53
N MET A 174 -6.51 -10.90 -13.35
CA MET A 174 -6.19 -11.46 -12.03
C MET A 174 -5.61 -10.41 -11.09
N MET A 175 -4.70 -9.56 -11.58
CA MET A 175 -4.14 -8.47 -10.78
C MET A 175 -5.22 -7.47 -10.35
N ARG A 176 -6.10 -7.06 -11.25
CA ARG A 176 -7.24 -6.19 -10.92
C ARG A 176 -8.15 -6.85 -9.90
N SER A 177 -8.68 -8.02 -10.19
CA SER A 177 -9.66 -8.69 -9.32
C SER A 177 -9.13 -8.97 -7.92
N ARG A 178 -7.82 -9.19 -7.75
CA ARG A 178 -7.22 -9.60 -6.49
C ARG A 178 -6.62 -8.45 -5.69
N TYR A 179 -6.10 -7.42 -6.36
CA TYR A 179 -5.28 -6.42 -5.70
C TYR A 179 -5.77 -4.99 -5.89
N GLU A 180 -6.68 -4.70 -6.84
CA GLU A 180 -7.19 -3.34 -7.03
C GLU A 180 -7.88 -2.85 -5.76
N GLY A 181 -7.57 -1.61 -5.33
CA GLY A 181 -8.05 -1.02 -4.09
C GLY A 181 -7.36 -1.50 -2.81
N THR A 182 -6.58 -2.60 -2.84
CA THR A 182 -5.81 -3.02 -1.65
C THR A 182 -4.55 -2.18 -1.47
N THR A 183 -4.04 -2.07 -0.23
CA THR A 183 -2.74 -1.45 0.06
C THR A 183 -1.62 -2.06 -0.77
N LEU A 184 -1.61 -3.39 -0.90
CA LEU A 184 -0.65 -4.09 -1.75
C LEU A 184 -0.80 -3.70 -3.22
N GLY A 185 -2.02 -3.56 -3.73
CA GLY A 185 -2.28 -3.10 -5.10
C GLY A 185 -1.84 -1.66 -5.32
N ARG A 186 -2.11 -0.75 -4.40
CA ARG A 186 -1.63 0.65 -4.46
C ARG A 186 -0.10 0.71 -4.56
N GLN A 187 0.60 -0.09 -3.77
CA GLN A 187 2.06 -0.16 -3.78
C GLN A 187 2.60 -0.87 -5.03
N GLU A 188 2.11 -2.09 -5.33
CA GLU A 188 2.69 -2.97 -6.35
C GLU A 188 2.20 -2.69 -7.77
N LEU A 189 0.96 -2.18 -7.95
CA LEU A 189 0.39 -1.89 -9.27
C LEU A 189 0.46 -0.40 -9.61
N TYR A 190 0.17 0.49 -8.64
CA TYR A 190 0.11 1.94 -8.87
C TYR A 190 1.38 2.67 -8.43
N ALA A 191 2.35 1.96 -7.85
CA ALA A 191 3.61 2.53 -7.38
C ALA A 191 3.45 3.68 -6.38
N GLU A 192 2.47 3.58 -5.49
CA GLU A 192 2.30 4.54 -4.42
C GLU A 192 3.28 4.27 -3.27
N VAL A 193 3.83 5.32 -2.70
CA VAL A 193 4.63 5.25 -1.46
C VAL A 193 3.66 5.36 -0.30
N LEU A 194 3.40 4.24 0.35
CA LEU A 194 2.47 4.18 1.48
C LEU A 194 3.26 4.11 2.78
N ASP A 195 3.10 5.13 3.59
CA ASP A 195 3.76 5.21 4.90
C ASP A 195 2.80 4.75 6.00
N ASP A 196 3.25 3.82 6.85
CA ASP A 196 2.64 3.67 8.17
C ASP A 196 3.07 4.89 9.02
N ILE A 197 2.10 5.63 9.52
CA ILE A 197 2.36 6.84 10.30
C ILE A 197 2.68 6.45 11.74
N GLU A 198 3.83 6.88 12.23
CA GLU A 198 4.21 6.67 13.63
C GLU A 198 3.15 7.27 14.58
N GLY A 199 2.63 6.45 15.49
CA GLY A 199 1.55 6.83 16.41
C GLY A 199 0.14 6.55 15.91
N ALA A 200 -0.06 6.05 14.67
CA ALA A 200 -1.32 5.48 14.26
C ALA A 200 -1.57 4.13 14.94
N LEU A 201 -2.84 3.84 15.27
CA LEU A 201 -3.21 2.58 15.94
C LEU A 201 -3.26 1.39 14.98
N TRP A 202 -3.40 1.62 13.69
CA TRP A 202 -3.43 0.59 12.66
C TRP A 202 -2.32 0.79 11.65
N SER A 203 -1.80 -0.32 11.13
CA SER A 203 -0.88 -0.34 9.99
C SER A 203 -1.57 -0.95 8.77
N ASN A 204 -1.11 -0.58 7.59
CA ASN A 204 -1.59 -1.18 6.35
C ASN A 204 -1.46 -2.71 6.35
N LYS A 205 -0.36 -3.22 6.91
CA LYS A 205 -0.13 -4.66 7.05
C LYS A 205 -1.21 -5.34 7.92
N LEU A 206 -1.56 -4.72 9.05
CA LEU A 206 -2.55 -5.27 9.98
C LEU A 206 -3.94 -5.39 9.32
N ILE A 207 -4.33 -4.38 8.52
CA ILE A 207 -5.59 -4.38 7.79
C ILE A 207 -5.60 -5.41 6.66
N ASP A 208 -4.51 -5.52 5.89
CA ASP A 208 -4.40 -6.52 4.82
C ASP A 208 -4.45 -7.97 5.36
N GLU A 209 -3.83 -8.23 6.53
CA GLU A 209 -3.93 -9.52 7.21
C GLU A 209 -5.34 -9.82 7.75
N ALA A 210 -6.14 -8.79 8.01
CA ALA A 210 -7.52 -8.91 8.48
C ALA A 210 -8.54 -9.09 7.33
N ARG A 211 -8.11 -8.97 6.07
CA ARG A 211 -9.00 -9.00 4.91
C ARG A 211 -9.45 -10.40 4.53
N LEU A 212 -10.74 -10.54 4.28
CA LEU A 212 -11.35 -11.75 3.74
C LEU A 212 -12.04 -11.47 2.39
N PRO A 213 -12.11 -12.46 1.49
CA PRO A 213 -12.88 -12.37 0.26
C PRO A 213 -14.37 -12.07 0.53
N TYR A 214 -15.01 -11.36 -0.40
CA TYR A 214 -16.42 -10.97 -0.27
C TYR A 214 -17.36 -12.18 -0.20
N ASP A 215 -17.05 -13.26 -0.87
CA ASP A 215 -17.81 -14.51 -0.93
C ASP A 215 -17.53 -15.49 0.23
N THR A 216 -16.77 -15.04 1.26
CA THR A 216 -16.53 -15.85 2.45
C THR A 216 -17.85 -16.12 3.18
N GLU A 217 -18.25 -17.41 3.29
CA GLU A 217 -19.44 -17.83 4.04
C GLU A 217 -19.28 -17.48 5.52
N ARG A 218 -20.34 -16.86 6.10
CA ARG A 218 -20.38 -16.45 7.52
C ARG A 218 -21.82 -16.39 8.03
N GLU A 219 -22.01 -16.87 9.24
CA GLU A 219 -23.30 -16.73 9.95
C GLU A 219 -23.17 -15.59 10.96
N LEU A 220 -23.69 -14.42 10.56
CA LEU A 220 -23.71 -13.25 11.43
C LEU A 220 -24.89 -13.35 12.40
N THR A 221 -24.63 -13.15 13.69
CA THR A 221 -25.62 -13.17 14.76
C THR A 221 -26.10 -11.78 15.14
N GLN A 222 -25.34 -10.74 14.77
CA GLN A 222 -25.69 -9.36 15.00
C GLN A 222 -25.08 -8.46 13.92
N ILE A 223 -25.87 -7.52 13.39
CA ILE A 223 -25.43 -6.53 12.40
C ILE A 223 -25.87 -5.15 12.86
N ILE A 224 -24.98 -4.17 12.74
CA ILE A 224 -25.22 -2.78 13.15
C ILE A 224 -24.82 -1.85 12.00
N VAL A 225 -25.67 -0.85 11.73
CA VAL A 225 -25.30 0.32 10.94
C VAL A 225 -24.87 1.42 11.89
N ALA A 226 -23.61 1.80 11.85
CA ALA A 226 -23.02 2.82 12.72
C ALA A 226 -22.87 4.15 11.98
N ILE A 227 -23.21 5.26 12.64
CA ILE A 227 -23.15 6.60 12.05
C ILE A 227 -22.36 7.55 12.94
N ASP A 228 -21.43 8.28 12.34
CA ASP A 228 -20.84 9.50 12.89
C ASP A 228 -21.31 10.69 12.03
N PRO A 229 -22.34 11.43 12.47
CA PRO A 229 -22.96 12.45 11.63
C PRO A 229 -22.13 13.73 11.58
N ALA A 230 -21.94 14.32 10.38
CA ALA A 230 -21.36 15.64 10.22
C ALA A 230 -22.19 16.70 10.96
N VAL A 231 -21.52 17.55 11.73
CA VAL A 231 -22.17 18.59 12.58
C VAL A 231 -22.59 19.82 11.78
N THR A 232 -22.06 20.02 10.57
CA THR A 232 -22.32 21.21 9.75
C THR A 232 -22.75 20.84 8.33
N SER A 233 -23.71 21.61 7.78
CA SER A 233 -24.33 21.38 6.45
C SER A 233 -23.77 22.29 5.34
N ASN A 234 -22.56 22.84 5.48
CA ASN A 234 -21.96 23.75 4.48
C ASN A 234 -21.14 22.94 3.44
N GLU A 235 -20.89 23.53 2.27
CA GLU A 235 -20.10 22.92 1.17
C GLU A 235 -18.66 22.49 1.59
N ASN A 236 -18.15 22.98 2.70
CA ASN A 236 -16.91 22.58 3.36
C ASN A 236 -17.15 21.70 4.60
N SER A 237 -18.30 21.02 4.71
CA SER A 237 -18.61 20.15 5.85
C SER A 237 -17.71 18.91 5.86
N ASP A 238 -17.45 18.41 7.08
CA ASP A 238 -16.88 17.09 7.32
C ASP A 238 -17.76 16.00 6.66
N GLU A 239 -17.21 14.82 6.43
CA GLU A 239 -17.97 13.68 5.92
C GLU A 239 -18.92 13.16 7.00
N THR A 240 -20.00 12.49 6.57
CA THR A 240 -20.80 11.65 7.48
C THR A 240 -20.23 10.23 7.40
N GLY A 241 -19.70 9.72 8.52
CA GLY A 241 -19.27 8.33 8.63
C GLY A 241 -20.49 7.40 8.72
N ILE A 242 -20.59 6.41 7.83
CA ILE A 242 -21.64 5.36 7.86
C ILE A 242 -20.96 4.02 7.56
N VAL A 243 -20.85 3.15 8.56
CA VAL A 243 -20.19 1.86 8.42
C VAL A 243 -21.12 0.74 8.89
N VAL A 244 -21.22 -0.33 8.10
CA VAL A 244 -21.97 -1.53 8.48
C VAL A 244 -20.98 -2.55 9.06
N VAL A 245 -21.28 -3.04 10.26
CA VAL A 245 -20.45 -4.02 10.97
C VAL A 245 -21.29 -5.19 11.46
N GLY A 246 -20.68 -6.38 11.45
CA GLY A 246 -21.34 -7.61 11.91
C GLY A 246 -20.50 -8.35 12.96
N LYS A 247 -21.14 -9.33 13.62
CA LYS A 247 -20.55 -10.22 14.59
C LYS A 247 -21.10 -11.61 14.42
N ASP A 248 -20.25 -12.65 14.52
CA ASP A 248 -20.67 -14.05 14.47
C ASP A 248 -20.79 -14.69 15.87
N THR A 249 -21.11 -15.98 15.89
CA THR A 249 -21.23 -16.78 17.12
C THR A 249 -19.92 -16.97 17.89
N ASN A 250 -18.78 -16.84 17.20
CA ASN A 250 -17.42 -17.00 17.77
C ASN A 250 -16.89 -15.71 18.36
N ASN A 251 -17.66 -14.60 18.29
CA ASN A 251 -17.24 -13.25 18.62
C ASN A 251 -16.14 -12.72 17.69
N GLU A 252 -16.10 -13.19 16.44
CA GLU A 252 -15.38 -12.53 15.36
C GLU A 252 -16.22 -11.38 14.83
N TYR A 253 -15.57 -10.30 14.41
CA TYR A 253 -16.21 -9.07 13.96
C TYR A 253 -15.90 -8.85 12.48
N TYR A 254 -16.84 -8.24 11.78
CA TYR A 254 -16.73 -8.04 10.33
C TYR A 254 -17.09 -6.61 9.96
N VAL A 255 -16.24 -5.95 9.19
CA VAL A 255 -16.54 -4.72 8.48
C VAL A 255 -17.16 -5.12 7.16
N LEU A 256 -18.42 -4.80 6.94
CA LEU A 256 -19.23 -5.31 5.84
C LEU A 256 -19.35 -4.30 4.70
N GLU A 257 -19.51 -3.01 5.04
CA GLU A 257 -19.67 -1.95 4.05
C GLU A 257 -19.28 -0.59 4.64
N ASP A 258 -18.66 0.29 3.81
CA ASP A 258 -18.42 1.71 4.09
C ASP A 258 -19.27 2.56 3.13
N LEU A 259 -20.28 3.23 3.65
CA LEU A 259 -21.24 4.10 2.94
C LEU A 259 -21.02 5.58 3.26
N SER A 260 -19.88 5.88 3.87
CA SER A 260 -19.53 7.22 4.31
C SER A 260 -19.33 8.18 3.12
N GLY A 261 -19.54 9.45 3.36
CA GLY A 261 -19.32 10.45 2.33
C GLY A 261 -19.85 11.84 2.68
N LYS A 262 -19.70 12.77 1.77
CA LYS A 262 -20.29 14.11 1.87
C LYS A 262 -21.74 14.08 1.47
N HIS A 263 -22.62 14.00 2.45
CA HIS A 263 -24.07 13.87 2.27
C HIS A 263 -24.82 15.00 2.95
N SER A 264 -25.95 15.42 2.37
CA SER A 264 -26.92 16.23 3.10
C SER A 264 -27.58 15.39 4.21
N ALA A 265 -28.16 16.06 5.23
CA ALA A 265 -28.79 15.37 6.35
C ALA A 265 -29.87 14.38 5.89
N ASP A 266 -30.74 14.76 4.96
CA ASP A 266 -31.78 13.89 4.39
C ASP A 266 -31.19 12.69 3.64
N ASN A 267 -30.07 12.89 2.92
CA ASN A 267 -29.45 11.86 2.11
C ASN A 267 -28.75 10.79 2.97
N TRP A 268 -27.92 11.18 3.95
CA TRP A 268 -27.26 10.18 4.79
C TRP A 268 -28.27 9.38 5.65
N GLY A 269 -29.36 10.03 6.10
CA GLY A 269 -30.43 9.32 6.80
C GLY A 269 -31.07 8.23 5.94
N LYS A 270 -31.35 8.53 4.66
CA LYS A 270 -31.89 7.56 3.69
C LYS A 270 -30.90 6.43 3.40
N ILE A 271 -29.61 6.75 3.27
CA ILE A 271 -28.54 5.75 3.07
C ILE A 271 -28.51 4.80 4.27
N ALA A 272 -28.50 5.31 5.49
CA ALA A 272 -28.45 4.50 6.70
C ALA A 272 -29.68 3.61 6.87
N VAL A 273 -30.89 4.13 6.61
CA VAL A 273 -32.13 3.32 6.65
C VAL A 273 -32.14 2.26 5.55
N ARG A 274 -31.66 2.58 4.34
CA ARG A 274 -31.52 1.61 3.26
C ARG A 274 -30.56 0.49 3.66
N ALA A 275 -29.36 0.82 4.15
CA ALA A 275 -28.38 -0.14 4.63
C ALA A 275 -28.94 -1.03 5.75
N TYR A 276 -29.75 -0.47 6.66
CA TYR A 276 -30.42 -1.25 7.70
C TYR A 276 -31.28 -2.38 7.11
N TYR A 277 -32.03 -2.11 6.05
CA TYR A 277 -32.86 -3.12 5.40
C TYR A 277 -32.07 -4.08 4.50
N GLU A 278 -31.10 -3.56 3.73
CA GLU A 278 -30.30 -4.38 2.81
C GLU A 278 -29.44 -5.41 3.56
N TRP A 279 -28.93 -5.04 4.73
CA TRP A 279 -28.12 -5.92 5.59
C TRP A 279 -28.94 -6.67 6.64
N GLU A 280 -30.25 -6.50 6.70
CA GLU A 280 -31.12 -7.04 7.77
C GLU A 280 -30.55 -6.73 9.16
N ALA A 281 -30.07 -5.49 9.36
CA ALA A 281 -29.37 -5.09 10.57
C ALA A 281 -30.33 -5.06 11.80
N ASP A 282 -29.79 -5.30 12.99
CA ASP A 282 -30.57 -5.26 14.24
C ASP A 282 -30.96 -3.84 14.63
N ARG A 283 -30.08 -2.87 14.34
CA ARG A 283 -30.31 -1.45 14.71
C ARG A 283 -29.38 -0.50 14.00
N ILE A 284 -29.73 0.78 14.03
CA ILE A 284 -28.85 1.90 13.73
C ILE A 284 -28.28 2.46 15.05
N VAL A 285 -26.97 2.70 15.08
CA VAL A 285 -26.26 3.33 16.22
C VAL A 285 -25.63 4.62 15.74
N ALA A 286 -25.86 5.74 16.42
CA ALA A 286 -25.24 7.01 16.05
C ALA A 286 -24.61 7.74 17.24
N GLU A 287 -23.44 8.35 17.00
CA GLU A 287 -22.87 9.29 17.97
C GLU A 287 -23.77 10.54 18.05
N VAL A 288 -24.10 10.93 19.28
CA VAL A 288 -24.85 12.14 19.55
C VAL A 288 -24.05 13.05 20.46
N ASN A 289 -23.58 14.14 19.90
CA ASN A 289 -23.01 15.27 20.61
C ASN A 289 -24.14 16.27 20.98
N ASN A 290 -23.82 17.50 21.29
CA ASN A 290 -24.81 18.56 21.56
C ASN A 290 -25.78 18.72 20.36
N GLY A 291 -26.94 18.13 20.45
CA GLY A 291 -27.95 18.11 19.36
C GLY A 291 -28.48 16.71 18.98
N GLY A 292 -28.19 15.69 19.78
CA GLY A 292 -28.52 14.27 19.49
C GLY A 292 -29.95 13.94 19.14
N ASP A 293 -30.92 14.74 19.54
CA ASP A 293 -32.32 14.61 19.13
C ASP A 293 -32.53 14.76 17.63
N LEU A 294 -31.64 15.44 16.91
CA LEU A 294 -31.78 15.64 15.47
C LEU A 294 -31.53 14.36 14.67
N VAL A 295 -30.53 13.57 15.03
CA VAL A 295 -30.19 12.32 14.35
C VAL A 295 -31.35 11.32 14.51
N GLU A 296 -31.83 11.12 15.73
CA GLU A 296 -32.94 10.23 15.99
C GLU A 296 -34.23 10.68 15.26
N ARG A 297 -34.54 11.98 15.33
CA ARG A 297 -35.71 12.53 14.61
C ARG A 297 -35.61 12.31 13.10
N LEU A 298 -34.43 12.49 12.53
CA LEU A 298 -34.24 12.27 11.09
C LEU A 298 -34.50 10.81 10.71
N ILE A 299 -33.89 9.86 11.43
CA ILE A 299 -34.12 8.43 11.18
C ILE A 299 -35.58 8.08 11.33
N ARG A 300 -36.26 8.53 12.43
CA ARG A 300 -37.69 8.28 12.69
C ARG A 300 -38.59 8.99 11.69
N THR A 301 -38.18 10.08 11.09
CA THR A 301 -38.99 10.73 10.02
C THR A 301 -38.96 9.93 8.74
N ILE A 302 -37.84 9.22 8.47
CA ILE A 302 -37.70 8.35 7.30
C ILE A 302 -38.43 7.04 7.55
N ASP A 303 -38.16 6.38 8.69
CA ASP A 303 -38.90 5.20 9.13
C ASP A 303 -38.92 5.08 10.67
N ILE A 304 -40.10 5.14 11.24
CA ILE A 304 -40.35 5.06 12.68
C ILE A 304 -40.06 3.67 13.28
N ASN A 305 -40.08 2.62 12.46
CA ASN A 305 -39.90 1.24 12.91
C ASN A 305 -38.46 0.82 13.05
N VAL A 306 -37.48 1.60 12.51
CA VAL A 306 -36.09 1.28 12.59
C VAL A 306 -35.58 1.40 14.03
N PRO A 307 -35.07 0.33 14.65
CA PRO A 307 -34.45 0.38 15.97
C PRO A 307 -33.23 1.30 15.97
N TYR A 308 -33.27 2.31 16.82
CA TYR A 308 -32.24 3.32 16.94
C TYR A 308 -31.66 3.38 18.35
N ARG A 309 -30.34 3.54 18.44
CA ARG A 309 -29.62 3.75 19.69
C ARG A 309 -28.64 4.89 19.59
N SER A 310 -28.80 5.87 20.45
CA SER A 310 -27.80 6.94 20.61
C SER A 310 -26.62 6.48 21.48
N VAL A 311 -25.40 6.86 21.09
CA VAL A 311 -24.18 6.70 21.87
C VAL A 311 -23.53 8.05 22.10
N ARG A 312 -22.87 8.22 23.25
CA ARG A 312 -22.20 9.47 23.63
C ARG A 312 -20.75 9.21 23.96
N ALA A 313 -19.88 10.08 23.46
CA ALA A 313 -18.48 10.07 23.82
C ALA A 313 -18.30 10.45 25.29
N SER A 314 -17.75 9.54 26.09
CA SER A 314 -17.32 9.80 27.46
C SER A 314 -15.78 9.92 27.56
N ARG A 315 -15.05 9.59 26.48
CA ARG A 315 -13.58 9.60 26.40
C ARG A 315 -13.13 10.15 25.05
N GLY A 316 -11.88 10.57 24.93
CA GLY A 316 -11.28 11.02 23.66
C GLY A 316 -11.29 9.93 22.58
N LYS A 317 -11.26 10.34 21.31
CA LYS A 317 -11.33 9.45 20.14
C LYS A 317 -10.27 8.33 20.18
N MET A 318 -9.00 8.65 20.48
CA MET A 318 -7.91 7.65 20.61
C MET A 318 -8.23 6.59 21.67
N VAL A 319 -8.63 7.01 22.87
CA VAL A 319 -8.94 6.08 23.98
C VAL A 319 -10.12 5.15 23.67
N ARG A 320 -11.03 5.56 22.77
CA ARG A 320 -12.12 4.70 22.28
C ARG A 320 -11.65 3.75 21.19
N ALA A 321 -10.69 4.19 20.38
CA ALA A 321 -10.14 3.43 19.27
C ALA A 321 -9.16 2.34 19.72
N GLU A 322 -8.39 2.53 20.80
CA GLU A 322 -7.41 1.56 21.33
C GLU A 322 -7.98 0.14 21.56
N PRO A 323 -9.16 -0.05 22.22
CA PRO A 323 -9.72 -1.39 22.38
C PRO A 323 -10.09 -2.06 21.05
N ILE A 324 -10.47 -1.27 20.05
CA ILE A 324 -10.79 -1.79 18.72
C ILE A 324 -9.52 -2.17 17.98
N ALA A 325 -8.46 -1.37 18.05
CA ALA A 325 -7.15 -1.73 17.51
C ALA A 325 -6.62 -3.04 18.11
N ALA A 326 -6.79 -3.25 19.42
CA ALA A 326 -6.43 -4.51 20.07
C ALA A 326 -7.22 -5.73 19.53
N LEU A 327 -8.46 -5.57 19.09
CA LEU A 327 -9.21 -6.64 18.41
C LEU A 327 -8.59 -7.00 17.05
N TYR A 328 -8.09 -6.01 16.29
CA TYR A 328 -7.35 -6.26 15.05
C TYR A 328 -6.04 -6.99 15.30
N GLU A 329 -5.26 -6.59 16.31
CA GLU A 329 -4.03 -7.27 16.72
C GLU A 329 -4.29 -8.74 17.14
N GLN A 330 -5.46 -9.01 17.73
CA GLN A 330 -5.92 -10.36 18.06
C GLN A 330 -6.45 -11.11 16.86
N ARG A 331 -6.49 -10.52 15.67
CA ARG A 331 -7.06 -11.08 14.42
C ARG A 331 -8.54 -11.43 14.52
N ARG A 332 -9.28 -10.67 15.29
CA ARG A 332 -10.72 -10.86 15.55
C ARG A 332 -11.60 -9.89 14.79
N VAL A 333 -11.05 -9.00 14.01
CA VAL A 333 -11.81 -8.12 13.11
C VAL A 333 -11.38 -8.39 11.68
N HIS A 334 -12.36 -8.54 10.79
CA HIS A 334 -12.14 -8.87 9.40
C HIS A 334 -12.79 -7.83 8.48
N HIS A 335 -12.09 -7.42 7.43
CA HIS A 335 -12.64 -6.59 6.36
C HIS A 335 -13.17 -7.47 5.24
N ILE A 336 -14.44 -7.33 4.89
CA ILE A 336 -15.08 -8.08 3.80
C ILE A 336 -14.96 -7.25 2.53
N GLY A 337 -13.79 -7.33 1.90
CA GLY A 337 -13.45 -6.51 0.75
C GLY A 337 -12.47 -5.39 1.11
N VAL A 338 -12.48 -4.33 0.30
CA VAL A 338 -11.57 -3.18 0.39
C VAL A 338 -12.37 -1.92 0.66
N PHE A 339 -11.97 -1.18 1.69
CA PHE A 339 -12.59 0.08 2.09
C PHE A 339 -11.51 1.18 2.12
N GLU A 340 -11.06 1.59 0.92
CA GLU A 340 -9.85 2.39 0.72
C GLU A 340 -9.80 3.67 1.57
N GLU A 341 -10.89 4.43 1.60
CA GLU A 341 -10.94 5.70 2.33
C GLU A 341 -11.01 5.49 3.85
N LEU A 342 -11.78 4.49 4.32
CA LEU A 342 -11.83 4.10 5.73
C LEU A 342 -10.46 3.59 6.20
N GLU A 343 -9.84 2.68 5.46
CA GLU A 343 -8.54 2.09 5.77
C GLU A 343 -7.42 3.14 5.79
N THR A 344 -7.50 4.11 4.87
CA THR A 344 -6.60 5.27 4.87
C THR A 344 -6.76 6.10 6.15
N GLN A 345 -8.00 6.41 6.57
CA GLN A 345 -8.23 7.11 7.84
C GLN A 345 -7.69 6.32 9.04
N MET A 346 -7.89 4.99 9.07
CA MET A 346 -7.37 4.13 10.14
C MET A 346 -5.83 4.20 10.24
N CYS A 347 -5.14 4.06 9.11
CA CYS A 347 -3.66 4.00 9.08
C CYS A 347 -2.98 5.37 9.21
N THR A 348 -3.74 6.46 9.07
CA THR A 348 -3.18 7.83 9.15
C THR A 348 -3.56 8.58 10.42
N TYR A 349 -4.54 8.11 11.18
CA TYR A 349 -5.04 8.81 12.35
C TYR A 349 -4.14 8.62 13.57
N THR A 350 -3.56 9.73 14.07
CA THR A 350 -2.66 9.79 15.24
C THR A 350 -3.27 10.50 16.46
N GLY A 351 -4.57 10.78 16.40
CA GLY A 351 -5.27 11.50 17.49
C GLY A 351 -5.23 13.03 17.39
N GLN A 352 -4.40 13.60 16.51
CA GLN A 352 -4.23 15.06 16.36
C GLN A 352 -4.60 15.57 14.96
N ASN A 353 -4.98 14.69 14.06
CA ASN A 353 -5.22 15.02 12.67
C ASN A 353 -6.50 15.84 12.46
N LYS A 354 -6.44 16.76 11.50
CA LYS A 354 -7.62 17.40 10.90
C LYS A 354 -7.60 17.09 9.39
N PRO A 355 -8.71 16.80 8.74
CA PRO A 355 -10.08 16.78 9.27
C PRO A 355 -10.38 15.61 10.22
N SER A 356 -11.60 15.60 10.81
CA SER A 356 -12.10 14.52 11.66
C SER A 356 -12.11 13.19 10.89
N PRO A 357 -11.72 12.05 11.50
CA PRO A 357 -11.75 10.75 10.87
C PRO A 357 -13.15 10.11 10.99
N ASP A 358 -14.16 10.71 10.37
CA ASP A 358 -15.58 10.38 10.57
C ASP A 358 -15.92 8.93 10.21
N ARG A 359 -15.26 8.33 9.20
CA ARG A 359 -15.37 6.92 8.84
C ARG A 359 -14.84 6.01 9.94
N LEU A 360 -13.64 6.32 10.44
CA LEU A 360 -13.01 5.61 11.56
C LEU A 360 -13.86 5.72 12.83
N ASP A 361 -14.41 6.90 13.14
CA ASP A 361 -15.27 7.08 14.31
C ASP A 361 -16.54 6.23 14.20
N ALA A 362 -17.19 6.18 13.02
CA ALA A 362 -18.33 5.30 12.78
C ALA A 362 -17.96 3.82 12.98
N LEU A 363 -16.83 3.36 12.43
CA LEU A 363 -16.32 2.00 12.63
C LEU A 363 -16.12 1.69 14.12
N VAL A 364 -15.44 2.58 14.84
CA VAL A 364 -15.16 2.42 16.27
C VAL A 364 -16.45 2.33 17.10
N TRP A 365 -17.47 3.13 16.76
CA TRP A 365 -18.77 3.05 17.42
C TRP A 365 -19.48 1.73 17.14
N GLY A 366 -19.52 1.28 15.90
CA GLY A 366 -20.13 0.02 15.50
C GLY A 366 -19.50 -1.18 16.19
N LEU A 367 -18.18 -1.32 16.11
CA LEU A 367 -17.45 -2.42 16.75
C LEU A 367 -17.52 -2.34 18.29
N SER A 368 -17.49 -1.15 18.87
CA SER A 368 -17.66 -0.97 20.31
C SER A 368 -19.03 -1.40 20.79
N GLU A 369 -20.07 -1.17 20.00
CA GLU A 369 -21.43 -1.61 20.35
C GLU A 369 -21.57 -3.13 20.28
N LEU A 370 -21.01 -3.78 19.23
CA LEU A 370 -20.97 -5.23 19.07
C LEU A 370 -20.15 -5.93 20.15
N SER A 371 -19.09 -5.28 20.65
CA SER A 371 -18.19 -5.86 21.66
C SER A 371 -18.74 -5.79 23.08
N LYS A 372 -19.79 -4.98 23.32
CA LYS A 372 -20.47 -4.96 24.63
C LYS A 372 -21.14 -6.31 24.87
N SER A 373 -20.61 -7.09 25.82
CA SER A 373 -21.31 -8.29 26.29
C SER A 373 -22.68 -7.86 26.81
N HIS A 374 -23.74 -8.43 26.27
CA HIS A 374 -25.06 -8.30 26.89
C HIS A 374 -24.93 -8.96 28.26
N GLY A 375 -24.97 -8.17 29.33
CA GLY A 375 -24.97 -8.67 30.69
C GLY A 375 -26.06 -9.74 30.81
N GLN A 376 -25.69 -10.90 31.37
CA GLN A 376 -26.64 -11.96 31.71
C GLN A 376 -27.84 -11.29 32.40
N VAL A 377 -28.98 -11.40 31.80
CA VAL A 377 -30.24 -11.10 32.47
C VAL A 377 -30.41 -12.13 33.58
N ASN A 378 -29.96 -11.78 34.79
CA ASN A 378 -30.20 -12.57 35.96
C ASN A 378 -31.71 -12.60 36.22
N TRP A 379 -32.38 -13.61 35.70
CA TRP A 379 -33.70 -13.96 36.18
C TRP A 379 -33.60 -14.42 37.63
N ARG A 380 -33.77 -13.51 38.57
CA ARG A 380 -34.11 -13.90 39.94
C ARG A 380 -35.56 -14.36 39.91
N ILE A 381 -35.73 -15.68 39.90
CA ILE A 381 -37.01 -16.29 40.28
C ILE A 381 -37.14 -16.12 41.80
N SER A 382 -38.08 -15.29 42.21
CA SER A 382 -38.53 -15.16 43.59
C SER A 382 -39.55 -16.24 43.91
#